data_1a1f8890f6c60402486f5053c8b912e0
#
_entry.id   1a1f8890f6c60402486f5053c8b912e0
#
_cell.length_a   1.000
_cell.length_b   1.000
_cell.length_c   1.000
_cell.angle_alpha   90.00
_cell.angle_beta   90.00
_cell.angle_gamma   90.00
#
_symmetry.space_group_name_H-M   'P 1'
#
loop_
_entity.id
_entity.type
_entity.pdbx_description
1 polymer ?
#
loop_
_entity_poly.entity_id
_entity_poly.type
_entity_poly.pdbx_seq_one_letter_code
_entity_poly.pdbx_strand_id
1 'polypeptide(L)'
;MIAPVCPRARALVLFQGMVYAALILGAVLLGTVAKAGTSTIGRTWPIAEPDAMSEIEARAAAQPANIANRFGPRERWSAMRSASLGRATVDRTRSIVPFYTLDQEIRLPDGKLLYPKGFTFNPLTYVSLPQRLIIVQPGDLAWALKTATITDFILLAAGGPKDADALTLGERYGRAIFILEPRVKERLGLTVAPVIVRQVGQKLELTEVRLGAPSARKVP
;
A
#
# COMPACT_ATOMS: atom_id res chain seq x y z
N MET A 1 -33.80 31.95 -55.73
CA MET A 1 -35.01 32.61 -55.21
C MET A 1 -35.21 32.10 -53.79
N ILE A 2 -34.85 32.90 -52.78
CA ILE A 2 -35.02 32.56 -51.36
C ILE A 2 -36.26 33.30 -50.88
N ALA A 3 -37.33 32.59 -50.53
CA ALA A 3 -38.58 33.18 -50.06
C ALA A 3 -38.38 33.86 -48.69
N PRO A 4 -38.97 35.04 -48.43
CA PRO A 4 -38.86 35.73 -47.16
C PRO A 4 -39.68 35.02 -46.10
N VAL A 5 -39.03 34.62 -44.99
CA VAL A 5 -39.69 34.03 -43.82
C VAL A 5 -40.51 35.12 -43.12
N CYS A 6 -41.79 34.87 -42.96
CA CYS A 6 -42.78 35.78 -42.38
C CYS A 6 -42.37 36.19 -40.93
N PRO A 7 -42.31 37.48 -40.59
CA PRO A 7 -41.87 37.97 -39.27
C PRO A 7 -42.72 37.49 -38.08
N ARG A 8 -43.98 37.11 -38.34
CA ARG A 8 -44.89 36.56 -37.29
C ARG A 8 -44.46 35.19 -36.81
N ALA A 9 -43.84 34.34 -37.66
CA ALA A 9 -43.36 33.01 -37.25
C ALA A 9 -42.15 33.11 -36.29
N ARG A 10 -41.28 34.09 -36.47
CA ARG A 10 -40.12 34.33 -35.57
C ARG A 10 -40.53 34.80 -34.20
N ALA A 11 -41.56 35.66 -34.11
CA ALA A 11 -42.08 36.15 -32.80
C ALA A 11 -42.72 35.01 -31.99
N LEU A 12 -43.44 34.09 -32.66
CA LEU A 12 -44.08 32.95 -31.98
C LEU A 12 -43.05 31.97 -31.40
N VAL A 13 -41.97 31.65 -32.13
CA VAL A 13 -40.90 30.75 -31.68
C VAL A 13 -40.12 31.35 -30.50
N LEU A 14 -39.84 32.66 -30.53
CA LEU A 14 -39.14 33.35 -29.45
C LEU A 14 -40.02 33.41 -28.18
N PHE A 15 -41.33 33.64 -28.32
CA PHE A 15 -42.25 33.65 -27.19
C PHE A 15 -42.41 32.27 -26.55
N GLN A 16 -42.45 31.20 -27.34
CA GLN A 16 -42.54 29.82 -26.89
C GLN A 16 -41.25 29.41 -26.17
N GLY A 17 -40.07 29.81 -26.67
CA GLY A 17 -38.78 29.56 -26.01
C GLY A 17 -38.64 30.24 -24.63
N MET A 18 -39.17 31.48 -24.52
CA MET A 18 -39.17 32.23 -23.26
C MET A 18 -40.07 31.59 -22.19
N VAL A 19 -41.24 31.04 -22.61
CA VAL A 19 -42.16 30.35 -21.72
C VAL A 19 -41.52 29.03 -21.17
N TYR A 20 -40.84 28.26 -22.03
CA TYR A 20 -40.13 27.05 -21.59
C TYR A 20 -38.94 27.36 -20.67
N ALA A 21 -38.19 28.41 -20.94
CA ALA A 21 -37.10 28.86 -20.08
C ALA A 21 -37.59 29.28 -18.70
N ALA A 22 -38.72 29.99 -18.64
CA ALA A 22 -39.35 30.39 -17.37
C ALA A 22 -39.89 29.21 -16.58
N LEU A 23 -40.47 28.20 -17.25
CA LEU A 23 -40.94 26.96 -16.61
C LEU A 23 -39.79 26.12 -16.06
N ILE A 24 -38.69 26.01 -16.77
CA ILE A 24 -37.50 25.27 -16.29
C ILE A 24 -36.85 26.00 -15.11
N LEU A 25 -36.74 27.32 -15.17
CA LEU A 25 -36.20 28.13 -14.08
C LEU A 25 -37.11 28.05 -12.82
N GLY A 26 -38.42 28.04 -13.00
CA GLY A 26 -39.40 27.86 -11.91
C GLY A 26 -39.29 26.46 -11.27
N ALA A 27 -39.08 25.41 -12.06
CA ALA A 27 -38.92 24.04 -11.55
C ALA A 27 -37.61 23.86 -10.76
N VAL A 28 -36.53 24.55 -11.13
CA VAL A 28 -35.27 24.52 -10.40
C VAL A 28 -35.35 25.28 -9.07
N LEU A 29 -36.13 26.36 -9.01
CA LEU A 29 -36.32 27.15 -7.79
C LEU A 29 -37.29 26.49 -6.77
N LEU A 30 -38.14 25.56 -7.23
CA LEU A 30 -39.07 24.79 -6.38
C LEU A 30 -38.44 23.46 -5.89
N GLY A 31 -37.19 23.22 -6.19
CA GLY A 31 -36.43 22.08 -5.66
C GLY A 31 -36.45 22.12 -4.13
N THR A 32 -37.35 21.36 -3.53
CA THR A 32 -37.40 21.19 -2.08
C THR A 32 -36.10 20.56 -1.60
N VAL A 33 -35.39 21.29 -0.75
CA VAL A 33 -34.25 20.74 -0.03
C VAL A 33 -34.77 19.57 0.81
N ALA A 34 -34.54 18.36 0.38
CA ALA A 34 -34.86 17.18 1.16
C ALA A 34 -34.00 17.19 2.43
N LYS A 35 -34.60 17.64 3.54
CA LYS A 35 -34.02 17.48 4.87
C LYS A 35 -34.13 16.01 5.23
N ALA A 36 -33.01 15.30 5.25
CA ALA A 36 -32.94 13.99 5.87
C ALA A 36 -33.20 14.18 7.37
N GLY A 37 -34.43 13.96 7.80
CA GLY A 37 -34.76 13.94 9.21
C GLY A 37 -34.40 12.59 9.79
N THR A 38 -33.56 12.56 10.81
CA THR A 38 -33.37 11.37 11.64
C THR A 38 -34.65 11.15 12.46
N SER A 39 -35.39 10.08 12.22
CA SER A 39 -36.48 9.66 13.08
C SER A 39 -35.96 8.65 14.10
N THR A 40 -36.20 8.92 15.37
CA THR A 40 -35.88 8.00 16.46
C THR A 40 -37.08 7.10 16.71
N ILE A 41 -36.94 5.81 16.46
CA ILE A 41 -37.97 4.81 16.71
C ILE A 41 -37.62 4.11 18.03
N GLY A 42 -38.44 4.32 19.06
CA GLY A 42 -38.29 3.69 20.37
C GLY A 42 -37.60 4.56 21.43
N ARG A 43 -37.34 3.95 22.60
CA ARG A 43 -36.59 4.60 23.68
C ARG A 43 -35.10 4.68 23.32
N THR A 44 -34.53 5.88 23.29
CA THR A 44 -33.10 6.07 23.18
C THR A 44 -32.49 6.25 24.57
N TRP A 45 -31.37 5.63 24.76
CA TRP A 45 -30.56 5.80 25.97
C TRP A 45 -29.31 6.59 25.59
N PRO A 46 -28.86 7.52 26.43
CA PRO A 46 -27.59 8.19 26.17
C PRO A 46 -26.47 7.14 26.17
N ILE A 47 -25.55 7.26 25.21
CA ILE A 47 -24.36 6.42 25.17
C ILE A 47 -23.52 6.75 26.42
N ALA A 48 -23.36 5.77 27.30
CA ALA A 48 -22.61 5.95 28.55
C ALA A 48 -21.09 5.99 28.33
N GLU A 49 -20.63 5.46 27.19
CA GLU A 49 -19.21 5.47 26.81
C GLU A 49 -18.92 6.69 25.94
N PRO A 50 -17.77 7.34 26.13
CA PRO A 50 -17.34 8.42 25.24
C PRO A 50 -17.18 7.90 23.81
N ASP A 51 -17.50 8.74 22.82
CA ASP A 51 -17.29 8.42 21.43
C ASP A 51 -15.81 8.11 21.17
N ALA A 52 -15.54 6.97 20.54
CA ALA A 52 -14.18 6.49 20.31
C ALA A 52 -13.32 7.49 19.52
N MET A 53 -13.90 8.23 18.57
CA MET A 53 -13.18 9.26 17.82
C MET A 53 -12.80 10.44 18.71
N SER A 54 -13.72 10.91 19.55
CA SER A 54 -13.45 11.99 20.51
C SER A 54 -12.38 11.58 21.51
N GLU A 55 -12.36 10.34 21.95
CA GLU A 55 -11.32 9.82 22.84
C GLU A 55 -9.95 9.76 22.15
N ILE A 56 -9.89 9.31 20.90
CA ILE A 56 -8.67 9.28 20.10
C ILE A 56 -8.13 10.69 19.88
N GLU A 57 -8.98 11.64 19.52
CA GLU A 57 -8.61 13.04 19.32
C GLU A 57 -8.09 13.68 20.62
N ALA A 58 -8.76 13.45 21.74
CA ALA A 58 -8.31 13.93 23.05
C ALA A 58 -6.96 13.34 23.44
N ARG A 59 -6.76 12.03 23.23
CA ARG A 59 -5.47 11.38 23.48
C ARG A 59 -4.38 11.86 22.54
N ALA A 60 -4.71 12.11 21.27
CA ALA A 60 -3.76 12.67 20.30
C ALA A 60 -3.33 14.09 20.69
N ALA A 61 -4.29 14.94 21.09
CA ALA A 61 -4.01 16.31 21.55
C ALA A 61 -3.19 16.35 22.84
N ALA A 62 -3.32 15.36 23.72
CA ALA A 62 -2.55 15.22 24.94
C ALA A 62 -1.11 14.74 24.73
N GLN A 63 -0.75 14.31 23.51
CA GLN A 63 0.62 13.88 23.24
C GLN A 63 1.58 15.07 23.22
N PRO A 64 2.78 14.93 23.82
CA PRO A 64 3.80 15.96 23.76
C PRO A 64 4.20 16.24 22.31
N ALA A 65 4.39 17.52 21.95
CA ALA A 65 4.86 17.92 20.62
C ALA A 65 6.20 17.28 20.21
N ASN A 66 7.00 16.85 21.19
CA ASN A 66 8.30 16.21 20.97
C ASN A 66 8.27 14.70 21.15
N ILE A 67 7.10 14.05 20.99
CA ILE A 67 6.95 12.59 21.16
C ILE A 67 7.96 11.80 20.32
N ALA A 68 8.34 12.32 19.16
CA ALA A 68 9.34 11.69 18.28
C ALA A 68 10.69 11.49 19.00
N ASN A 69 11.07 12.36 19.93
CA ASN A 69 12.33 12.26 20.67
C ASN A 69 12.36 11.04 21.62
N ARG A 70 11.20 10.53 22.01
CA ARG A 70 11.09 9.34 22.86
C ARG A 70 11.51 8.06 22.14
N PHE A 71 11.45 8.04 20.82
CA PHE A 71 11.86 6.89 20.01
C PHE A 71 13.37 6.84 19.77
N GLY A 72 14.10 7.86 20.21
CA GLY A 72 15.54 7.98 19.98
C GLY A 72 15.91 8.20 18.51
N PRO A 73 17.21 8.20 18.20
CA PRO A 73 17.69 8.39 16.83
C PRO A 73 17.19 7.28 15.91
N ARG A 74 16.65 7.66 14.76
CA ARG A 74 16.02 6.79 13.77
C ARG A 74 16.92 5.63 13.32
N GLU A 75 18.22 5.87 13.25
CA GLU A 75 19.22 4.87 12.83
C GLU A 75 19.33 3.69 13.81
N ARG A 76 18.83 3.86 15.04
CA ARG A 76 18.81 2.82 16.07
C ARG A 76 17.54 1.97 16.05
N TRP A 77 16.54 2.34 15.28
CA TRP A 77 15.29 1.58 15.24
C TRP A 77 15.52 0.21 14.61
N SER A 78 15.00 -0.83 15.24
CA SER A 78 15.09 -2.20 14.71
C SER A 78 14.48 -2.31 13.31
N ALA A 79 13.42 -1.54 13.05
CA ALA A 79 12.77 -1.44 11.74
C ALA A 79 13.66 -0.85 10.64
N MET A 80 14.80 -0.25 10.98
CA MET A 80 15.78 0.29 10.02
C MET A 80 16.95 -0.67 9.74
N ARG A 81 16.96 -1.84 10.37
CA ARG A 81 18.03 -2.83 10.20
C ARG A 81 17.77 -3.73 9.01
N SER A 82 18.25 -3.33 7.85
CA SER A 82 18.22 -4.18 6.65
C SER A 82 19.30 -5.27 6.69
N ALA A 83 18.98 -6.44 6.16
CA ALA A 83 19.96 -7.50 5.97
C ALA A 83 20.91 -7.20 4.79
N SER A 84 22.18 -7.51 4.94
CA SER A 84 23.16 -7.40 3.85
C SER A 84 23.09 -8.60 2.91
N LEU A 85 23.27 -8.36 1.61
CA LEU A 85 23.40 -9.38 0.57
C LEU A 85 24.65 -9.10 -0.28
N GLY A 86 25.24 -10.17 -0.80
CA GLY A 86 26.25 -10.07 -1.85
C GLY A 86 25.67 -9.56 -3.16
N ARG A 87 26.52 -9.36 -4.17
CA ARG A 87 26.06 -9.00 -5.52
C ARG A 87 25.90 -10.25 -6.37
N ALA A 88 24.81 -10.34 -7.14
CA ALA A 88 24.61 -11.42 -8.09
C ALA A 88 25.63 -11.28 -9.25
N THR A 89 26.41 -12.34 -9.48
CA THR A 89 27.45 -12.40 -10.53
C THR A 89 26.98 -13.16 -11.76
N VAL A 90 25.95 -13.98 -11.62
CA VAL A 90 25.34 -14.78 -12.69
C VAL A 90 23.82 -14.73 -12.57
N ASP A 91 23.14 -14.92 -13.68
CA ASP A 91 21.69 -15.14 -13.67
C ASP A 91 21.42 -16.58 -13.23
N ARG A 92 20.55 -16.73 -12.24
CA ARG A 92 20.22 -18.04 -11.69
C ARG A 92 18.78 -18.07 -11.23
N THR A 93 18.07 -19.14 -11.54
CA THR A 93 16.71 -19.40 -11.02
C THR A 93 16.73 -20.65 -10.16
N ARG A 94 16.11 -20.57 -8.99
CA ARG A 94 15.91 -21.69 -8.06
C ARG A 94 14.54 -21.63 -7.43
N SER A 95 14.05 -22.77 -7.00
CA SER A 95 12.77 -22.86 -6.28
C SER A 95 12.98 -23.28 -4.85
N ILE A 96 12.19 -22.73 -3.93
CA ILE A 96 12.18 -23.11 -2.53
C ILE A 96 10.72 -23.32 -2.06
N VAL A 97 10.55 -24.14 -1.03
CA VAL A 97 9.32 -24.21 -0.25
C VAL A 97 9.54 -23.44 1.05
N PRO A 98 8.79 -22.38 1.33
CA PRO A 98 9.01 -21.55 2.53
C PRO A 98 8.35 -22.20 3.76
N PHE A 99 8.86 -23.34 4.20
CA PHE A 99 8.34 -24.01 5.39
C PHE A 99 8.35 -23.11 6.62
N TYR A 100 7.28 -23.21 7.39
CA TYR A 100 7.12 -22.53 8.67
C TYR A 100 6.92 -23.55 9.78
N THR A 101 7.68 -23.40 10.84
CA THR A 101 7.58 -24.23 12.06
C THR A 101 7.01 -23.40 13.18
N LEU A 102 5.98 -23.92 13.86
CA LEU A 102 5.35 -23.24 14.97
C LEU A 102 6.29 -23.19 16.20
N ASP A 103 6.49 -22.00 16.73
CA ASP A 103 7.29 -21.77 17.94
C ASP A 103 6.52 -22.09 19.22
N GLN A 104 5.18 -22.14 19.13
CA GLN A 104 4.27 -22.46 20.24
C GLN A 104 3.11 -23.30 19.73
N GLU A 105 2.45 -23.99 20.64
CA GLU A 105 1.24 -24.75 20.32
C GLU A 105 0.05 -23.83 20.05
N ILE A 106 -0.85 -24.26 19.17
CA ILE A 106 -2.11 -23.59 18.91
C ILE A 106 -3.24 -24.45 19.47
N ARG A 107 -4.08 -23.85 20.33
CA ARG A 107 -5.26 -24.49 20.92
C ARG A 107 -6.54 -23.82 20.45
N LEU A 108 -7.60 -24.59 20.37
CA LEU A 108 -8.96 -24.09 20.16
C LEU A 108 -9.48 -23.40 21.44
N PRO A 109 -10.55 -22.58 21.35
CA PRO A 109 -11.14 -21.93 22.53
C PRO A 109 -11.59 -22.89 23.64
N ASP A 110 -11.93 -24.13 23.28
CA ASP A 110 -12.28 -25.22 24.22
C ASP A 110 -11.06 -25.87 24.89
N GLY A 111 -9.85 -25.39 24.60
CA GLY A 111 -8.59 -25.91 25.12
C GLY A 111 -8.00 -27.09 24.37
N LYS A 112 -8.72 -27.65 23.39
CA LYS A 112 -8.23 -28.77 22.56
C LYS A 112 -7.03 -28.36 21.74
N LEU A 113 -5.97 -29.18 21.73
CA LEU A 113 -4.79 -28.96 20.91
C LEU A 113 -5.15 -29.07 19.42
N LEU A 114 -4.90 -27.98 18.68
CA LEU A 114 -5.07 -27.95 17.22
C LEU A 114 -3.75 -28.28 16.50
N TYR A 115 -2.67 -27.60 16.88
CA TYR A 115 -1.33 -27.87 16.35
C TYR A 115 -0.30 -27.84 17.47
N PRO A 116 0.58 -28.84 17.58
CA PRO A 116 1.65 -28.85 18.59
C PRO A 116 2.76 -27.86 18.23
N LYS A 117 3.52 -27.45 19.24
CA LYS A 117 4.81 -26.76 19.02
C LYS A 117 5.71 -27.65 18.16
N GLY A 118 6.42 -27.06 17.19
CA GLY A 118 7.27 -27.77 16.23
C GLY A 118 6.54 -28.28 14.99
N PHE A 119 5.21 -28.11 14.89
CA PHE A 119 4.47 -28.46 13.69
C PHE A 119 4.97 -27.60 12.52
N THR A 120 5.38 -28.26 11.43
CA THR A 120 5.92 -27.62 10.23
C THR A 120 4.97 -27.78 9.05
N PHE A 121 4.69 -26.69 8.37
CA PHE A 121 3.80 -26.68 7.22
C PHE A 121 4.29 -25.70 6.13
N ASN A 122 3.75 -25.86 4.92
CA ASN A 122 3.97 -24.91 3.84
C ASN A 122 2.85 -23.84 3.85
N PRO A 123 3.14 -22.56 4.17
CA PRO A 123 2.11 -21.52 4.17
C PRO A 123 1.41 -21.34 2.82
N LEU A 124 2.11 -21.60 1.71
CA LEU A 124 1.56 -21.43 0.36
C LEU A 124 0.46 -22.43 -0.02
N THR A 125 0.17 -23.41 0.87
CA THR A 125 -1.01 -24.27 0.76
C THR A 125 -2.29 -23.54 1.17
N TYR A 126 -2.17 -22.51 2.02
CA TYR A 126 -3.31 -21.80 2.63
C TYR A 126 -3.44 -20.36 2.12
N VAL A 127 -2.32 -19.73 1.77
CA VAL A 127 -2.29 -18.34 1.33
C VAL A 127 -1.53 -18.21 0.02
N SER A 128 -1.91 -17.24 -0.79
CA SER A 128 -1.20 -16.89 -2.02
C SER A 128 -0.41 -15.60 -1.86
N LEU A 129 0.71 -15.51 -2.56
CA LEU A 129 1.53 -14.31 -2.71
C LEU A 129 1.41 -13.82 -4.17
N PRO A 130 0.38 -13.03 -4.49
CA PRO A 130 0.15 -12.58 -5.86
C PRO A 130 1.17 -11.52 -6.31
N GLN A 131 1.79 -10.80 -5.37
CA GLN A 131 2.81 -9.79 -5.66
C GLN A 131 4.19 -10.42 -5.75
N ARG A 132 5.03 -9.90 -6.66
CA ARG A 132 6.44 -10.25 -6.66
C ARG A 132 7.18 -9.45 -5.59
N LEU A 133 8.22 -10.05 -5.03
CA LEU A 133 9.17 -9.34 -4.17
C LEU A 133 10.42 -9.07 -5.00
N ILE A 134 10.81 -7.81 -5.10
CA ILE A 134 12.02 -7.39 -5.81
C ILE A 134 13.02 -6.90 -4.78
N ILE A 135 14.04 -7.72 -4.52
CA ILE A 135 15.04 -7.47 -3.50
C ILE A 135 16.28 -6.89 -4.18
N VAL A 136 16.71 -5.71 -3.74
CA VAL A 136 17.82 -4.98 -4.35
C VAL A 136 18.70 -4.30 -3.30
N GLN A 137 19.94 -4.01 -3.69
CA GLN A 137 20.78 -3.05 -2.98
C GLN A 137 20.39 -1.61 -3.35
N PRO A 138 20.66 -0.60 -2.52
CA PRO A 138 20.34 0.80 -2.83
C PRO A 138 20.84 1.29 -4.19
N GLY A 139 22.03 0.85 -4.60
CA GLY A 139 22.63 1.20 -5.90
C GLY A 139 21.87 0.66 -7.12
N ASP A 140 21.05 -0.37 -6.93
CA ASP A 140 20.28 -1.01 -8.00
C ASP A 140 18.78 -0.60 -7.98
N LEU A 141 18.40 0.33 -7.11
CA LEU A 141 17.00 0.76 -6.95
C LEU A 141 16.39 1.29 -8.25
N ALA A 142 17.16 1.99 -9.07
CA ALA A 142 16.67 2.49 -10.36
C ALA A 142 16.23 1.35 -11.31
N TRP A 143 16.95 0.23 -11.28
CA TRP A 143 16.55 -0.98 -12.01
C TRP A 143 15.27 -1.60 -11.41
N ALA A 144 15.18 -1.69 -10.08
CA ALA A 144 13.99 -2.21 -9.41
C ALA A 144 12.73 -1.40 -9.75
N LEU A 145 12.83 -0.07 -9.73
CA LEU A 145 11.73 0.83 -10.05
C LEU A 145 11.24 0.68 -11.51
N LYS A 146 12.13 0.35 -12.44
CA LYS A 146 11.78 0.07 -13.84
C LYS A 146 11.16 -1.32 -14.03
N THR A 147 11.59 -2.30 -13.24
CA THR A 147 11.19 -3.70 -13.35
C THR A 147 9.89 -3.99 -12.61
N ALA A 148 9.65 -3.28 -11.51
CA ALA A 148 8.51 -3.46 -10.64
C ALA A 148 7.24 -2.87 -11.24
N THR A 149 6.14 -3.63 -11.16
CA THR A 149 4.78 -3.11 -11.35
C THR A 149 4.31 -2.38 -10.08
N ILE A 150 3.18 -1.70 -10.15
CA ILE A 150 2.65 -0.94 -9.01
C ILE A 150 2.32 -1.85 -7.81
N THR A 151 1.98 -3.09 -8.06
CA THR A 151 1.60 -4.07 -7.03
C THR A 151 2.79 -4.80 -6.41
N ASP A 152 3.98 -4.76 -7.04
CA ASP A 152 5.16 -5.46 -6.54
C ASP A 152 5.76 -4.77 -5.31
N PHE A 153 6.29 -5.55 -4.39
CA PHE A 153 7.02 -5.05 -3.23
C PHE A 153 8.52 -4.93 -3.53
N ILE A 154 9.07 -3.76 -3.29
CA ILE A 154 10.52 -3.52 -3.38
C ILE A 154 11.10 -3.60 -1.97
N LEU A 155 12.03 -4.54 -1.75
CA LEU A 155 12.74 -4.73 -0.49
C LEU A 155 14.19 -4.29 -0.66
N LEU A 156 14.64 -3.41 0.22
CA LEU A 156 15.98 -2.84 0.19
C LEU A 156 16.89 -3.61 1.14
N ALA A 157 17.94 -4.22 0.59
CA ALA A 157 19.03 -4.80 1.37
C ALA A 157 19.92 -3.69 1.95
N ALA A 158 20.72 -4.04 2.99
CA ALA A 158 21.68 -3.12 3.58
C ALA A 158 22.78 -2.76 2.58
N GLY A 159 23.32 -1.55 2.72
CA GLY A 159 24.39 -1.01 1.90
C GLY A 159 24.01 0.34 1.30
N GLY A 160 25.03 1.07 0.85
CA GLY A 160 24.87 2.43 0.31
C GLY A 160 25.10 3.54 1.34
N PRO A 161 24.94 4.79 0.92
CA PRO A 161 25.10 5.96 1.77
C PRO A 161 24.04 6.02 2.87
N LYS A 162 24.30 6.83 3.92
CA LYS A 162 23.43 6.94 5.10
C LYS A 162 21.98 7.41 4.79
N ASP A 163 21.81 8.15 3.73
CA ASP A 163 20.53 8.67 3.23
C ASP A 163 19.80 7.73 2.25
N ALA A 164 20.37 6.55 2.01
CA ALA A 164 19.78 5.53 1.14
C ALA A 164 18.97 4.49 1.90
N ASP A 165 18.32 4.89 2.99
CA ASP A 165 17.37 4.03 3.70
C ASP A 165 16.01 3.96 2.97
N ALA A 166 15.25 2.89 3.26
CA ALA A 166 14.00 2.59 2.56
C ALA A 166 12.95 3.68 2.70
N LEU A 167 12.89 4.37 3.84
CA LEU A 167 11.89 5.40 4.08
C LEU A 167 12.22 6.67 3.29
N THR A 168 13.47 7.16 3.39
CA THR A 168 13.93 8.33 2.63
C THR A 168 13.82 8.12 1.12
N LEU A 169 14.17 6.92 0.64
CA LEU A 169 14.02 6.57 -0.77
C LEU A 169 12.54 6.43 -1.15
N GLY A 170 11.71 5.88 -0.29
CA GLY A 170 10.26 5.78 -0.50
C GLY A 170 9.61 7.15 -0.67
N GLU A 171 9.93 8.12 0.18
CA GLU A 171 9.48 9.50 0.09
C GLU A 171 9.96 10.17 -1.21
N ARG A 172 11.24 10.00 -1.55
CA ARG A 172 11.85 10.58 -2.76
C ARG A 172 11.20 10.08 -4.06
N TYR A 173 10.85 8.81 -4.12
CA TYR A 173 10.28 8.19 -5.34
C TYR A 173 8.75 8.08 -5.31
N GLY A 174 8.09 8.53 -4.25
CA GLY A 174 6.63 8.45 -4.09
C GLY A 174 6.10 7.01 -4.12
N ARG A 175 6.91 6.05 -3.65
CA ARG A 175 6.59 4.62 -3.68
C ARG A 175 7.03 3.92 -2.39
N ALA A 176 6.18 3.03 -1.89
CA ALA A 176 6.52 2.21 -0.74
C ALA A 176 7.74 1.32 -1.05
N ILE A 177 8.81 1.50 -0.27
CA ILE A 177 10.02 0.69 -0.28
C ILE A 177 10.17 0.12 1.13
N PHE A 178 10.36 -1.18 1.22
CA PHE A 178 10.47 -1.90 2.48
C PHE A 178 11.93 -2.29 2.74
N ILE A 179 12.29 -2.50 3.99
CA ILE A 179 13.59 -3.06 4.32
C ILE A 179 13.57 -4.59 4.17
N LEU A 180 14.68 -5.16 3.76
CA LEU A 180 14.88 -6.60 3.82
C LEU A 180 15.24 -6.99 5.25
N GLU A 181 14.29 -7.51 6.00
CA GLU A 181 14.54 -8.01 7.35
C GLU A 181 15.46 -9.24 7.33
N PRO A 182 16.37 -9.41 8.32
CA PRO A 182 17.21 -10.58 8.45
C PRO A 182 16.44 -11.91 8.43
N ARG A 183 15.29 -11.94 9.10
CA ARG A 183 14.41 -13.10 9.14
C ARG A 183 13.88 -13.51 7.75
N VAL A 184 13.56 -12.53 6.89
CA VAL A 184 13.11 -12.79 5.52
C VAL A 184 14.28 -13.34 4.68
N LYS A 185 15.47 -12.74 4.82
CA LYS A 185 16.69 -13.23 4.18
C LYS A 185 16.95 -14.70 4.50
N GLU A 186 16.92 -15.05 5.79
CA GLU A 186 17.18 -16.42 6.26
C GLU A 186 16.12 -17.40 5.75
N ARG A 187 14.85 -17.05 5.87
CA ARG A 187 13.74 -17.91 5.46
C ARG A 187 13.72 -18.20 3.96
N LEU A 188 14.09 -17.23 3.14
CA LEU A 188 14.17 -17.38 1.70
C LEU A 188 15.56 -17.87 1.24
N GLY A 189 16.51 -18.02 2.15
CA GLY A 189 17.90 -18.39 1.84
C GLY A 189 18.55 -17.43 0.86
N LEU A 190 18.35 -16.12 1.04
CA LEU A 190 18.90 -15.09 0.15
C LEU A 190 20.37 -14.85 0.47
N THR A 191 21.20 -14.90 -0.55
CA THR A 191 22.65 -14.65 -0.42
C THR A 191 23.13 -13.48 -1.25
N VAL A 192 22.45 -13.22 -2.37
CA VAL A 192 22.80 -12.17 -3.34
C VAL A 192 21.59 -11.32 -3.72
N ALA A 193 21.85 -10.15 -4.28
CA ALA A 193 20.88 -9.24 -4.89
C ALA A 193 21.47 -8.71 -6.22
N PRO A 194 20.65 -8.33 -7.19
CA PRO A 194 19.17 -8.35 -7.21
C PRO A 194 18.56 -9.74 -7.33
N VAL A 195 17.36 -9.90 -6.70
CA VAL A 195 16.56 -11.13 -6.78
C VAL A 195 15.10 -10.76 -6.97
N ILE A 196 14.41 -11.46 -7.86
CA ILE A 196 12.96 -11.42 -8.00
C ILE A 196 12.40 -12.71 -7.42
N VAL A 197 11.47 -12.59 -6.46
CA VAL A 197 10.75 -13.72 -5.88
C VAL A 197 9.32 -13.69 -6.34
N ARG A 198 8.83 -14.81 -6.84
CA ARG A 198 7.40 -14.99 -7.22
C ARG A 198 6.89 -16.34 -6.76
N GLN A 199 5.62 -16.45 -6.51
CA GLN A 199 4.98 -17.73 -6.24
C GLN A 199 4.70 -18.46 -7.54
N VAL A 200 5.02 -19.76 -7.55
CA VAL A 200 4.68 -20.70 -8.63
C VAL A 200 4.10 -21.96 -7.97
N GLY A 201 2.79 -22.07 -7.99
CA GLY A 201 2.08 -23.11 -7.24
C GLY A 201 2.34 -23.00 -5.75
N GLN A 202 2.82 -24.06 -5.13
CA GLN A 202 3.15 -24.12 -3.69
C GLN A 202 4.64 -23.87 -3.40
N LYS A 203 5.35 -23.22 -4.30
CA LYS A 203 6.77 -22.90 -4.17
C LYS A 203 7.00 -21.42 -4.45
N LEU A 204 8.11 -20.91 -3.98
CA LEU A 204 8.65 -19.62 -4.39
C LEU A 204 9.78 -19.85 -5.37
N GLU A 205 9.71 -19.21 -6.51
CA GLU A 205 10.79 -19.13 -7.49
C GLU A 205 11.57 -17.85 -7.24
N LEU A 206 12.88 -18.00 -7.10
CA LEU A 206 13.84 -16.93 -6.87
C LEU A 206 14.72 -16.81 -8.12
N THR A 207 14.63 -15.67 -8.79
CA THR A 207 15.44 -15.34 -9.96
C THR A 207 16.49 -14.31 -9.56
N GLU A 208 17.72 -14.75 -9.41
CA GLU A 208 18.90 -13.90 -9.21
C GLU A 208 19.27 -13.25 -10.54
N VAL A 209 19.49 -11.95 -10.57
CA VAL A 209 19.74 -11.19 -11.80
C VAL A 209 21.11 -10.55 -11.76
N ARG A 210 21.96 -10.87 -12.73
CA ARG A 210 23.25 -10.21 -12.90
C ARG A 210 23.04 -8.84 -13.55
N LEU A 211 23.23 -7.77 -12.80
CA LEU A 211 23.36 -6.44 -13.35
C LEU A 211 24.84 -6.12 -13.64
N GLY A 212 25.11 -5.43 -14.72
CA GLY A 212 26.45 -4.85 -14.96
C GLY A 212 26.87 -3.97 -13.77
N ALA A 213 28.18 -3.74 -13.61
CA ALA A 213 28.65 -2.84 -12.55
C ALA A 213 27.89 -1.52 -12.63
N PRO A 214 27.45 -0.93 -11.48
CA PRO A 214 26.80 0.36 -11.48
C PRO A 214 27.73 1.34 -12.17
N SER A 215 27.27 1.94 -13.28
CA SER A 215 28.03 3.00 -13.90
C SER A 215 28.14 4.12 -12.86
N ALA A 216 29.36 4.45 -12.45
CA ALA A 216 29.64 5.60 -11.60
C ALA A 216 29.24 6.86 -12.40
N ARG A 217 27.94 7.16 -12.44
CA ARG A 217 27.45 8.41 -12.98
C ARG A 217 27.83 9.47 -11.95
N LYS A 218 28.93 10.20 -12.20
CA LYS A 218 29.19 11.47 -11.51
C LYS A 218 27.89 12.28 -11.57
N VAL A 219 27.33 12.55 -10.39
CA VAL A 219 26.28 13.56 -10.25
C VAL A 219 26.93 14.90 -10.52
N PRO A 220 26.40 15.71 -11.43
CA PRO A 220 26.89 17.07 -11.66
C PRO A 220 26.70 17.95 -10.43
#